data_a181f4482ccf87bfc2423e7659b20d9c
#
_entry.id   a181f4482ccf87bfc2423e7659b20d9c
#
_cell.length_a   1.000
_cell.length_b   1.000
_cell.length_c   1.000
_cell.angle_alpha   90.00
_cell.angle_beta   90.00
_cell.angle_gamma   90.00
#
_symmetry.space_group_name_H-M   'P 1'
#
loop_
_entity.id
_entity.type
_entity.pdbx_description
1 polymer ?
#
loop_
_entity_poly.entity_id
_entity_poly.type
_entity_poly.pdbx_seq_one_letter_code
_entity_poly.pdbx_strand_id
1 'polypeptide(L)'
;LVVQGKIRRLFAVGVLAVIMLGGCSGKERKNFEAGKELLNEGKYAEAVEAFDKAIEAHGSNSIRGLEIDILRYRAEAEYRAGDYKAAEHSYRLLTSADENRSEYMDMLAIIYTKLSNTDMDINIDNAIEMYDKAAKQDDKSELHINAGITIAEYYEDMYDKKMDAAYLDSAEEFLEKLLKETGRKNAKVLAVYAKHMSKREDYDKALEAVDEGIALLEKKKLNKSEDETLKSLMFSRGSCYEYKSDYNKALEAFNAYIEKYGEDESVSHEVAFLKARIR
;
A
#
# COMPACT_ATOMS: atom_id res chain seq x y z
N LEU A 1 -38.32 -19.81 1.55
CA LEU A 1 -37.98 -19.48 2.96
C LEU A 1 -37.55 -20.69 3.78
N VAL A 2 -36.90 -21.74 3.19
CA VAL A 2 -36.47 -22.95 3.91
C VAL A 2 -35.04 -23.43 3.51
N VAL A 3 -34.29 -22.70 2.72
CA VAL A 3 -32.98 -23.17 2.22
C VAL A 3 -31.76 -22.45 2.86
N GLN A 4 -31.95 -21.37 3.64
CA GLN A 4 -30.84 -20.64 4.27
C GLN A 4 -30.43 -21.10 5.67
N GLY A 5 -31.07 -22.14 6.21
CA GLY A 5 -30.83 -22.61 7.59
C GLY A 5 -29.84 -23.77 7.74
N LYS A 6 -29.35 -24.38 6.65
CA LYS A 6 -28.53 -25.62 6.74
C LYS A 6 -27.03 -25.44 6.46
N ILE A 7 -26.57 -24.29 5.99
CA ILE A 7 -25.14 -24.08 5.67
C ILE A 7 -24.35 -23.56 6.89
N ARG A 8 -25.01 -23.00 7.90
CA ARG A 8 -24.36 -22.48 9.11
C ARG A 8 -23.98 -23.50 10.19
N ARG A 9 -24.34 -24.77 10.03
CA ARG A 9 -24.08 -25.83 11.05
C ARG A 9 -22.98 -26.82 10.68
N LEU A 10 -22.34 -26.69 9.53
CA LEU A 10 -21.27 -27.62 9.09
C LEU A 10 -19.85 -27.10 9.28
N PHE A 11 -19.68 -25.86 9.75
CA PHE A 11 -18.34 -25.30 10.07
C PHE A 11 -17.95 -25.37 11.56
N ALA A 12 -18.83 -25.92 12.42
CA ALA A 12 -18.60 -25.92 13.88
C ALA A 12 -18.13 -27.28 14.44
N VAL A 13 -17.83 -28.28 13.61
CA VAL A 13 -17.50 -29.64 14.10
C VAL A 13 -16.11 -30.14 13.64
N GLY A 14 -15.33 -29.33 12.90
CA GLY A 14 -14.02 -29.72 12.36
C GLY A 14 -12.79 -29.32 13.19
N VAL A 15 -12.92 -28.64 14.34
CA VAL A 15 -11.77 -28.07 15.08
C VAL A 15 -11.44 -28.81 16.39
N LEU A 16 -12.07 -29.92 16.72
CA LEU A 16 -11.94 -30.55 18.04
C LEU A 16 -11.34 -31.97 18.04
N ALA A 17 -10.32 -32.25 17.23
CA ALA A 17 -9.61 -33.51 17.28
C ALA A 17 -8.16 -33.46 16.81
N VAL A 18 -7.32 -32.57 17.33
CA VAL A 18 -5.85 -32.76 17.40
C VAL A 18 -5.33 -32.07 18.68
N ILE A 19 -5.72 -32.55 19.83
CA ILE A 19 -5.06 -32.24 21.10
C ILE A 19 -4.54 -33.54 21.65
N MET A 20 -3.24 -33.57 21.90
CA MET A 20 -2.43 -34.53 22.61
C MET A 20 -1.45 -35.27 21.69
N LEU A 21 -0.27 -34.67 21.54
CA LEU A 21 1.03 -35.36 21.63
C LEU A 21 2.14 -34.36 21.24
N GLY A 22 2.86 -33.88 22.23
CA GLY A 22 4.09 -33.10 22.01
C GLY A 22 4.17 -31.86 22.91
N GLY A 23 5.00 -31.98 23.97
CA GLY A 23 5.33 -30.85 24.84
C GLY A 23 5.77 -29.60 24.02
N CYS A 24 6.15 -28.54 24.54
CA CYS A 24 6.55 -27.23 23.98
C CYS A 24 6.06 -26.87 22.55
N SER A 25 6.24 -27.75 21.55
CA SER A 25 5.79 -27.53 20.16
C SER A 25 4.27 -27.37 20.00
N GLY A 26 3.46 -27.94 20.91
CA GLY A 26 2.01 -27.78 20.86
C GLY A 26 1.53 -26.42 21.34
N LYS A 27 2.19 -25.81 22.33
CA LYS A 27 1.85 -24.47 22.82
C LYS A 27 2.29 -23.38 21.86
N GLU A 28 3.50 -23.49 21.31
CA GLU A 28 4.01 -22.60 20.28
C GLU A 28 3.04 -22.50 19.11
N ARG A 29 2.72 -23.64 18.50
CA ARG A 29 1.82 -23.68 17.34
C ARG A 29 0.42 -23.18 17.66
N LYS A 30 -0.11 -23.52 18.85
CA LYS A 30 -1.42 -23.02 19.29
C LYS A 30 -1.45 -21.49 19.39
N ASN A 31 -0.42 -20.89 20.00
CA ASN A 31 -0.33 -19.44 20.14
C ASN A 31 -0.10 -18.77 18.79
N PHE A 32 0.69 -19.39 17.91
CA PHE A 32 0.91 -18.88 16.54
C PHE A 32 -0.39 -18.84 15.73
N GLU A 33 -1.19 -19.93 15.72
CA GLU A 33 -2.47 -19.94 15.01
C GLU A 33 -3.47 -18.94 15.62
N ALA A 34 -3.51 -18.81 16.95
CA ALA A 34 -4.32 -17.79 17.60
C ALA A 34 -3.91 -16.37 17.21
N GLY A 35 -2.60 -16.09 17.11
CA GLY A 35 -2.09 -14.81 16.64
C GLY A 35 -2.53 -14.49 15.20
N LYS A 36 -2.50 -15.47 14.31
CA LYS A 36 -2.98 -15.31 12.92
C LYS A 36 -4.48 -15.03 12.84
N GLU A 37 -5.29 -15.69 13.68
CA GLU A 37 -6.73 -15.41 13.76
C GLU A 37 -6.97 -13.96 14.21
N LEU A 38 -6.30 -13.53 15.29
CA LEU A 38 -6.39 -12.16 15.80
C LEU A 38 -5.93 -11.11 14.77
N LEU A 39 -4.85 -11.39 14.05
CA LEU A 39 -4.38 -10.52 12.96
C LEU A 39 -5.44 -10.37 11.87
N ASN A 40 -6.08 -11.46 11.46
CA ASN A 40 -7.15 -11.45 10.46
C ASN A 40 -8.41 -10.72 10.94
N GLU A 41 -8.67 -10.71 12.26
CA GLU A 41 -9.76 -9.98 12.89
C GLU A 41 -9.44 -8.48 13.08
N GLY A 42 -8.22 -8.04 12.77
CA GLY A 42 -7.77 -6.66 12.97
C GLY A 42 -7.40 -6.33 14.43
N LYS A 43 -7.28 -7.34 15.30
CA LYS A 43 -6.89 -7.21 16.70
C LYS A 43 -5.37 -7.26 16.84
N TYR A 44 -4.71 -6.24 16.31
CA TYR A 44 -3.26 -6.25 16.09
C TYR A 44 -2.44 -6.34 17.38
N ALA A 45 -2.79 -5.59 18.42
CA ALA A 45 -2.08 -5.63 19.69
C ALA A 45 -2.20 -7.02 20.36
N GLU A 46 -3.40 -7.62 20.35
CA GLU A 46 -3.63 -8.97 20.86
C GLU A 46 -2.88 -10.03 20.04
N ALA A 47 -2.77 -9.82 18.72
CA ALA A 47 -1.99 -10.68 17.83
C ALA A 47 -0.50 -10.67 18.21
N VAL A 48 0.09 -9.48 18.46
CA VAL A 48 1.49 -9.34 18.92
C VAL A 48 1.70 -10.14 20.22
N GLU A 49 0.82 -9.99 21.22
CA GLU A 49 0.91 -10.77 22.48
C GLU A 49 0.84 -12.29 22.25
N ALA A 50 0.02 -12.74 21.29
CA ALA A 50 -0.09 -14.15 20.97
C ALA A 50 1.19 -14.66 20.29
N PHE A 51 1.79 -13.88 19.41
CA PHE A 51 3.08 -14.21 18.77
C PHE A 51 4.23 -14.19 19.78
N ASP A 52 4.27 -13.25 20.74
CA ASP A 52 5.24 -13.25 21.83
C ASP A 52 5.17 -14.54 22.65
N LYS A 53 3.96 -14.97 23.02
CA LYS A 53 3.76 -16.24 23.72
C LYS A 53 4.17 -17.47 22.88
N ALA A 54 4.06 -17.37 21.55
CA ALA A 54 4.53 -18.42 20.65
C ALA A 54 6.07 -18.48 20.64
N ILE A 55 6.75 -17.34 20.57
CA ILE A 55 8.22 -17.23 20.63
C ILE A 55 8.75 -17.73 21.98
N GLU A 56 8.14 -17.31 23.10
CA GLU A 56 8.51 -17.76 24.45
C GLU A 56 8.36 -19.29 24.62
N ALA A 57 7.33 -19.87 24.00
CA ALA A 57 7.09 -21.32 24.08
C ALA A 57 8.06 -22.15 23.23
N HIS A 58 8.80 -21.50 22.30
CA HIS A 58 9.73 -22.19 21.41
C HIS A 58 10.98 -22.75 22.10
N GLY A 59 11.50 -22.07 23.13
CA GLY A 59 12.73 -22.49 23.84
C GLY A 59 14.00 -22.37 22.99
N SER A 60 15.04 -21.84 23.52
CA SER A 60 16.18 -21.11 22.94
C SER A 60 17.23 -21.88 22.12
N ASN A 61 17.00 -22.98 21.46
CA ASN A 61 18.14 -23.77 20.94
C ASN A 61 18.35 -23.84 19.42
N SER A 62 17.51 -23.31 18.59
CA SER A 62 17.79 -23.08 17.14
C SER A 62 16.70 -22.27 16.46
N ILE A 63 17.07 -21.28 15.66
CA ILE A 63 16.17 -20.59 14.75
C ILE A 63 15.68 -21.63 13.73
N ARG A 64 14.42 -22.03 13.83
CA ARG A 64 13.76 -22.93 12.88
C ARG A 64 12.83 -22.10 11.97
N GLY A 65 12.43 -22.65 10.83
CA GLY A 65 11.54 -21.97 9.90
C GLY A 65 10.25 -21.42 10.53
N LEU A 66 9.69 -22.12 11.52
CA LEU A 66 8.50 -21.66 12.25
C LEU A 66 8.75 -20.37 13.06
N GLU A 67 9.94 -20.20 13.66
CA GLU A 67 10.29 -19.00 14.41
C GLU A 67 10.40 -17.77 13.49
N ILE A 68 10.96 -17.93 12.30
CA ILE A 68 10.98 -16.88 11.29
C ILE A 68 9.56 -16.53 10.85
N ASP A 69 8.68 -17.51 10.65
CA ASP A 69 7.28 -17.26 10.33
C ASP A 69 6.56 -16.52 11.46
N ILE A 70 6.74 -16.91 12.72
CA ILE A 70 6.17 -16.21 13.86
C ILE A 70 6.65 -14.77 13.90
N LEU A 71 7.97 -14.54 13.75
CA LEU A 71 8.55 -13.20 13.77
C LEU A 71 8.00 -12.34 12.62
N ARG A 72 7.80 -12.92 11.43
CA ARG A 72 7.22 -12.23 10.27
C ARG A 72 5.78 -11.78 10.53
N TYR A 73 4.93 -12.67 11.05
CA TYR A 73 3.54 -12.32 11.40
C TYR A 73 3.47 -11.31 12.55
N ARG A 74 4.39 -11.41 13.52
CA ARG A 74 4.50 -10.43 14.59
C ARG A 74 4.86 -9.05 14.05
N ALA A 75 5.88 -8.96 13.18
CA ALA A 75 6.30 -7.73 12.54
C ALA A 75 5.17 -7.07 11.72
N GLU A 76 4.38 -7.89 11.01
CA GLU A 76 3.18 -7.42 10.31
C GLU A 76 2.13 -6.88 11.29
N ALA A 77 1.89 -7.57 12.40
CA ALA A 77 0.95 -7.12 13.42
C ALA A 77 1.37 -5.80 14.07
N GLU A 78 2.66 -5.64 14.38
CA GLU A 78 3.24 -4.39 14.89
C GLU A 78 3.07 -3.23 13.89
N TYR A 79 3.37 -3.48 12.63
CA TYR A 79 3.18 -2.48 11.57
C TYR A 79 1.70 -2.07 11.45
N ARG A 80 0.77 -3.02 11.44
CA ARG A 80 -0.66 -2.75 11.35
C ARG A 80 -1.23 -2.10 12.62
N ALA A 81 -0.64 -2.35 13.78
CA ALA A 81 -0.95 -1.67 15.03
C ALA A 81 -0.48 -0.19 15.03
N GLY A 82 0.37 0.20 14.08
CA GLY A 82 1.01 1.52 14.04
C GLY A 82 2.24 1.64 14.95
N ASP A 83 2.68 0.54 15.57
CA ASP A 83 3.93 0.52 16.33
C ASP A 83 5.13 0.34 15.38
N TYR A 84 5.43 1.41 14.66
CA TYR A 84 6.48 1.40 13.64
C TYR A 84 7.88 1.19 14.24
N LYS A 85 8.10 1.53 15.52
CA LYS A 85 9.41 1.28 16.18
C LYS A 85 9.61 -0.21 16.48
N ALA A 86 8.58 -0.89 16.97
CA ALA A 86 8.63 -2.34 17.17
C ALA A 86 8.74 -3.07 15.83
N ALA A 87 7.94 -2.67 14.83
CA ALA A 87 7.99 -3.24 13.49
C ALA A 87 9.37 -3.08 12.83
N GLU A 88 10.01 -1.91 12.96
CA GLU A 88 11.38 -1.65 12.49
C GLU A 88 12.37 -2.65 13.08
N HIS A 89 12.34 -2.82 14.40
CA HIS A 89 13.19 -3.78 15.07
C HIS A 89 12.98 -5.22 14.56
N SER A 90 11.72 -5.65 14.45
CA SER A 90 11.37 -6.99 13.99
C SER A 90 11.78 -7.23 12.53
N TYR A 91 11.54 -6.27 11.63
CA TYR A 91 11.96 -6.41 10.22
C TYR A 91 13.48 -6.34 10.04
N ARG A 92 14.22 -5.60 10.87
CA ARG A 92 15.69 -5.65 10.88
C ARG A 92 16.23 -7.03 11.28
N LEU A 93 15.63 -7.67 12.27
CA LEU A 93 16.00 -9.05 12.64
C LEU A 93 15.72 -10.02 11.48
N LEU A 94 14.56 -9.90 10.82
CA LEU A 94 14.21 -10.69 9.64
C LEU A 94 15.21 -10.48 8.49
N THR A 95 15.57 -9.23 8.20
CA THR A 95 16.57 -8.89 7.17
C THR A 95 17.94 -9.45 7.51
N SER A 96 18.32 -9.44 8.79
CA SER A 96 19.60 -10.02 9.23
C SER A 96 19.61 -11.55 9.13
N ALA A 97 18.43 -12.20 9.23
CA ALA A 97 18.29 -13.65 9.09
C ALA A 97 18.26 -14.08 7.60
N ASP A 98 17.78 -13.23 6.71
CA ASP A 98 17.73 -13.48 5.26
C ASP A 98 17.96 -12.16 4.50
N GLU A 99 19.24 -11.87 4.23
CA GLU A 99 19.67 -10.64 3.56
C GLU A 99 19.26 -10.56 2.07
N ASN A 100 18.76 -11.66 1.49
CA ASN A 100 18.35 -11.70 0.09
C ASN A 100 16.82 -11.55 -0.08
N ARG A 101 16.07 -11.36 1.00
CA ARG A 101 14.62 -11.22 0.92
C ARG A 101 14.22 -9.75 0.78
N SER A 102 13.99 -9.34 -0.46
CA SER A 102 13.55 -7.98 -0.82
C SER A 102 12.31 -7.51 -0.06
N GLU A 103 11.33 -8.41 0.19
CA GLU A 103 10.11 -8.12 0.95
C GLU A 103 10.41 -7.45 2.32
N TYR A 104 11.44 -7.89 3.03
CA TYR A 104 11.79 -7.30 4.32
C TYR A 104 12.42 -5.92 4.19
N MET A 105 13.19 -5.71 3.11
CA MET A 105 13.80 -4.41 2.79
C MET A 105 12.71 -3.40 2.39
N ASP A 106 11.74 -3.81 1.57
CA ASP A 106 10.62 -2.96 1.18
C ASP A 106 9.75 -2.57 2.37
N MET A 107 9.49 -3.52 3.28
CA MET A 107 8.79 -3.20 4.53
C MET A 107 9.58 -2.22 5.40
N LEU A 108 10.90 -2.38 5.51
CA LEU A 108 11.77 -1.41 6.19
C LEU A 108 11.73 -0.04 5.52
N ALA A 109 11.73 0.02 4.18
CA ALA A 109 11.60 1.28 3.46
C ALA A 109 10.30 2.01 3.81
N ILE A 110 9.18 1.29 3.82
CA ILE A 110 7.87 1.84 4.22
C ILE A 110 7.90 2.30 5.68
N ILE A 111 8.44 1.48 6.59
CA ILE A 111 8.49 1.78 8.03
C ILE A 111 9.37 3.00 8.30
N TYR A 112 10.56 3.08 7.72
CA TYR A 112 11.44 4.24 7.85
C TYR A 112 10.79 5.52 7.32
N THR A 113 10.05 5.43 6.21
CA THR A 113 9.29 6.56 5.69
C THR A 113 8.22 7.04 6.70
N LYS A 114 7.48 6.10 7.33
CA LYS A 114 6.51 6.44 8.38
C LYS A 114 7.17 7.07 9.61
N LEU A 115 8.32 6.53 10.03
CA LEU A 115 9.08 7.05 11.17
C LEU A 115 9.70 8.42 10.87
N SER A 116 10.19 8.68 9.66
CA SER A 116 10.74 9.98 9.25
C SER A 116 9.73 11.13 9.35
N ASN A 117 8.43 10.83 9.31
CA ASN A 117 7.37 11.80 9.56
C ASN A 117 7.17 12.16 11.04
N THR A 118 7.61 11.30 11.96
CA THR A 118 7.31 11.40 13.40
C THR A 118 8.54 11.46 14.30
N ASP A 119 9.68 11.02 13.82
CA ASP A 119 10.94 10.92 14.59
C ASP A 119 12.07 11.64 13.84
N MET A 120 12.55 12.76 14.39
CA MET A 120 13.61 13.58 13.77
C MET A 120 14.97 12.88 13.70
N ASP A 121 15.16 11.80 14.47
CA ASP A 121 16.40 11.02 14.46
C ASP A 121 16.44 9.99 13.31
N ILE A 122 15.30 9.78 12.64
CA ILE A 122 15.20 8.85 11.50
C ILE A 122 15.12 9.66 10.21
N ASN A 123 16.13 9.47 9.37
CA ASN A 123 16.24 10.14 8.08
C ASN A 123 15.56 9.32 6.99
N ILE A 124 14.88 9.99 6.05
CA ILE A 124 14.30 9.38 4.84
C ILE A 124 15.36 8.61 4.02
N ASP A 125 16.62 8.98 4.13
CA ASP A 125 17.72 8.27 3.46
C ASP A 125 17.78 6.79 3.83
N ASN A 126 17.41 6.41 5.06
CA ASN A 126 17.32 5.01 5.47
C ASN A 126 16.24 4.26 4.67
N ALA A 127 15.12 4.92 4.39
CA ALA A 127 14.04 4.35 3.57
C ALA A 127 14.52 4.13 2.12
N ILE A 128 15.20 5.13 1.56
CA ILE A 128 15.75 5.06 0.20
C ILE A 128 16.81 3.96 0.09
N GLU A 129 17.70 3.85 1.09
CA GLU A 129 18.71 2.79 1.12
C GLU A 129 18.08 1.39 1.09
N MET A 130 17.03 1.16 1.89
CA MET A 130 16.35 -0.14 1.92
C MET A 130 15.61 -0.40 0.60
N TYR A 131 14.93 0.61 0.05
CA TYR A 131 14.31 0.52 -1.27
C TYR A 131 15.32 0.15 -2.37
N ASP A 132 16.48 0.83 -2.39
CA ASP A 132 17.53 0.56 -3.38
C ASP A 132 18.17 -0.83 -3.21
N LYS A 133 18.25 -1.33 -1.99
CA LYS A 133 18.72 -2.71 -1.72
C LYS A 133 17.70 -3.74 -2.24
N ALA A 134 16.41 -3.52 -2.02
CA ALA A 134 15.35 -4.38 -2.55
C ALA A 134 15.35 -4.38 -4.09
N ALA A 135 15.48 -3.22 -4.72
CA ALA A 135 15.54 -3.07 -6.18
C ALA A 135 16.69 -3.88 -6.83
N LYS A 136 17.82 -4.05 -6.14
CA LYS A 136 18.96 -4.85 -6.62
C LYS A 136 18.65 -6.35 -6.71
N GLN A 137 17.61 -6.83 -6.04
CA GLN A 137 17.12 -8.21 -6.12
C GLN A 137 16.16 -8.42 -7.31
N ASP A 138 16.07 -7.45 -8.25
CA ASP A 138 15.11 -7.42 -9.37
C ASP A 138 13.65 -7.58 -8.91
N ASP A 139 13.33 -7.07 -7.73
CA ASP A 139 11.98 -7.08 -7.19
C ASP A 139 11.09 -6.07 -7.96
N LYS A 140 10.01 -6.57 -8.52
CA LYS A 140 8.96 -5.79 -9.18
C LYS A 140 7.60 -6.06 -8.54
N SER A 141 7.63 -6.52 -7.30
CA SER A 141 6.44 -6.85 -6.53
C SER A 141 5.57 -5.60 -6.31
N GLU A 142 4.31 -5.83 -6.02
CA GLU A 142 3.40 -4.75 -5.61
C GLU A 142 3.89 -4.07 -4.32
N LEU A 143 4.55 -4.81 -3.43
CA LEU A 143 5.12 -4.27 -2.21
C LEU A 143 6.25 -3.30 -2.51
N HIS A 144 7.17 -3.65 -3.42
CA HIS A 144 8.25 -2.76 -3.85
C HIS A 144 7.73 -1.47 -4.46
N ILE A 145 6.74 -1.58 -5.36
CA ILE A 145 6.08 -0.41 -5.93
C ILE A 145 5.42 0.46 -4.86
N ASN A 146 4.74 -0.16 -3.88
CA ASN A 146 4.13 0.57 -2.77
C ASN A 146 5.16 1.27 -1.88
N ALA A 147 6.32 0.65 -1.64
CA ALA A 147 7.42 1.28 -0.91
C ALA A 147 7.90 2.56 -1.62
N GLY A 148 8.12 2.49 -2.93
CA GLY A 148 8.51 3.64 -3.72
C GLY A 148 7.45 4.75 -3.75
N ILE A 149 6.17 4.40 -3.91
CA ILE A 149 5.07 5.37 -3.83
C ILE A 149 5.05 6.04 -2.45
N THR A 150 5.24 5.29 -1.37
CA THR A 150 5.25 5.82 0.00
C THR A 150 6.37 6.84 0.21
N ILE A 151 7.55 6.61 -0.38
CA ILE A 151 8.67 7.57 -0.34
C ILE A 151 8.32 8.84 -1.13
N ALA A 152 7.75 8.72 -2.33
CA ALA A 152 7.34 9.87 -3.12
C ALA A 152 6.27 10.71 -2.40
N GLU A 153 5.27 10.05 -1.81
CA GLU A 153 4.23 10.71 -1.00
C GLU A 153 4.81 11.44 0.22
N TYR A 154 5.84 10.88 0.86
CA TYR A 154 6.55 11.57 1.94
C TYR A 154 7.10 12.93 1.50
N TYR A 155 7.74 12.99 0.33
CA TYR A 155 8.26 14.25 -0.19
C TYR A 155 7.14 15.25 -0.52
N GLU A 156 6.01 14.79 -1.05
CA GLU A 156 4.85 15.66 -1.27
C GLU A 156 4.28 16.22 0.04
N ASP A 157 4.18 15.40 1.08
CA ASP A 157 3.74 15.81 2.43
C ASP A 157 4.72 16.83 3.05
N MET A 158 6.02 16.65 2.81
CA MET A 158 7.05 17.59 3.27
C MET A 158 6.96 18.93 2.55
N TYR A 159 6.66 18.94 1.25
CA TYR A 159 6.36 20.16 0.52
C TYR A 159 5.16 20.90 1.13
N ASP A 160 4.06 20.19 1.39
CA ASP A 160 2.84 20.79 1.97
C ASP A 160 3.10 21.38 3.35
N LYS A 161 4.00 20.81 4.14
CA LYS A 161 4.37 21.29 5.48
C LYS A 161 5.36 22.45 5.45
N LYS A 162 6.31 22.47 4.52
CA LYS A 162 7.44 23.42 4.51
C LYS A 162 7.38 24.43 3.39
N MET A 163 6.56 24.21 2.36
CA MET A 163 6.42 25.06 1.16
C MET A 163 7.78 25.24 0.41
N ASP A 164 8.64 24.23 0.49
CA ASP A 164 9.95 24.23 -0.18
C ASP A 164 9.89 23.33 -1.43
N ALA A 165 10.10 23.96 -2.60
CA ALA A 165 10.00 23.29 -3.89
C ALA A 165 11.01 22.13 -4.07
N ALA A 166 12.12 22.12 -3.34
CA ALA A 166 13.08 21.03 -3.38
C ALA A 166 12.46 19.67 -3.03
N TYR A 167 11.41 19.64 -2.19
CA TYR A 167 10.68 18.41 -1.91
C TYR A 167 9.86 17.92 -3.10
N LEU A 168 9.29 18.81 -3.90
CA LEU A 168 8.62 18.40 -5.15
C LEU A 168 9.62 17.85 -6.16
N ASP A 169 10.81 18.45 -6.26
CA ASP A 169 11.86 17.94 -7.16
C ASP A 169 12.30 16.53 -6.74
N SER A 170 12.45 16.28 -5.43
CA SER A 170 12.76 14.94 -4.90
C SER A 170 11.65 13.95 -5.17
N ALA A 171 10.37 14.35 -5.04
CA ALA A 171 9.23 13.49 -5.36
C ALA A 171 9.21 13.14 -6.85
N GLU A 172 9.45 14.12 -7.75
CA GLU A 172 9.50 13.92 -9.20
C GLU A 172 10.59 12.93 -9.58
N GLU A 173 11.82 13.13 -9.07
CA GLU A 173 12.95 12.24 -9.33
C GLU A 173 12.63 10.79 -8.92
N PHE A 174 12.00 10.60 -7.76
CA PHE A 174 11.64 9.28 -7.28
C PHE A 174 10.51 8.63 -8.10
N LEU A 175 9.51 9.42 -8.52
CA LEU A 175 8.42 8.94 -9.36
C LEU A 175 8.91 8.61 -10.78
N GLU A 176 9.84 9.39 -11.36
CA GLU A 176 10.46 9.07 -12.64
C GLU A 176 11.27 7.77 -12.57
N LYS A 177 11.97 7.53 -11.45
CA LYS A 177 12.64 6.26 -11.19
C LYS A 177 11.63 5.09 -11.19
N LEU A 178 10.51 5.21 -10.48
CA LEU A 178 9.44 4.21 -10.46
C LEU A 178 8.83 3.97 -11.84
N LEU A 179 8.58 5.03 -12.62
CA LEU A 179 8.09 4.90 -13.99
C LEU A 179 9.07 4.11 -14.88
N LYS A 180 10.36 4.35 -14.71
CA LYS A 180 11.42 3.62 -15.43
C LYS A 180 11.47 2.15 -15.01
N GLU A 181 11.42 1.84 -13.72
CA GLU A 181 11.45 0.48 -13.17
C GLU A 181 10.23 -0.34 -13.63
N THR A 182 9.05 0.28 -13.64
CA THR A 182 7.81 -0.35 -14.10
C THR A 182 7.63 -0.33 -15.62
N GLY A 183 8.52 0.36 -16.36
CA GLY A 183 8.41 0.55 -17.80
C GLY A 183 7.11 1.25 -18.20
N ARG A 184 6.57 2.15 -17.34
CA ARG A 184 5.27 2.84 -17.49
C ARG A 184 4.08 1.87 -17.64
N LYS A 185 4.17 0.64 -17.11
CA LYS A 185 3.12 -0.40 -17.23
C LYS A 185 2.36 -0.63 -15.91
N ASN A 186 2.51 0.26 -14.94
CA ASN A 186 1.78 0.21 -13.69
C ASN A 186 0.86 1.42 -13.56
N ALA A 187 -0.45 1.20 -13.62
CA ALA A 187 -1.44 2.27 -13.59
C ALA A 187 -1.47 3.04 -12.26
N LYS A 188 -1.11 2.38 -11.13
CA LYS A 188 -1.03 3.04 -9.82
C LYS A 188 0.13 4.06 -9.79
N VAL A 189 1.29 3.69 -10.32
CA VAL A 189 2.44 4.61 -10.45
C VAL A 189 2.09 5.78 -11.36
N LEU A 190 1.44 5.52 -12.50
CA LEU A 190 0.98 6.56 -13.41
C LEU A 190 -0.03 7.51 -12.75
N ALA A 191 -0.95 6.98 -11.93
CA ALA A 191 -1.92 7.81 -11.21
C ALA A 191 -1.23 8.73 -10.18
N VAL A 192 -0.25 8.22 -9.44
CA VAL A 192 0.51 9.03 -8.47
C VAL A 192 1.35 10.08 -9.20
N TYR A 193 2.01 9.71 -10.30
CA TYR A 193 2.78 10.64 -11.12
C TYR A 193 1.89 11.74 -11.72
N ALA A 194 0.72 11.40 -12.24
CA ALA A 194 -0.23 12.37 -12.77
C ALA A 194 -0.70 13.37 -11.72
N LYS A 195 -0.98 12.90 -10.49
CA LYS A 195 -1.32 13.75 -9.34
C LYS A 195 -0.16 14.70 -9.02
N HIS A 196 1.07 14.18 -9.01
CA HIS A 196 2.27 14.98 -8.76
C HIS A 196 2.46 16.07 -9.85
N MET A 197 2.34 15.70 -11.13
CA MET A 197 2.44 16.67 -12.24
C MET A 197 1.34 17.74 -12.16
N SER A 198 0.13 17.37 -11.76
CA SER A 198 -0.96 18.34 -11.53
C SER A 198 -0.62 19.32 -10.39
N LYS A 199 0.03 18.85 -9.33
CA LYS A 199 0.49 19.69 -8.22
C LYS A 199 1.60 20.68 -8.67
N ARG A 200 2.40 20.29 -9.66
CA ARG A 200 3.39 21.13 -10.32
C ARG A 200 2.81 22.01 -11.44
N GLU A 201 1.51 21.94 -11.65
CA GLU A 201 0.80 22.65 -12.74
C GLU A 201 1.23 22.22 -14.16
N ASP A 202 1.94 21.07 -14.29
CA ASP A 202 2.27 20.48 -15.59
C ASP A 202 1.13 19.54 -16.03
N TYR A 203 0.02 20.14 -16.41
CA TYR A 203 -1.18 19.39 -16.78
C TYR A 203 -1.03 18.59 -18.07
N ASP A 204 -0.05 18.91 -18.92
CA ASP A 204 0.23 18.13 -20.14
C ASP A 204 0.84 16.79 -19.79
N LYS A 205 1.88 16.75 -18.93
CA LYS A 205 2.44 15.51 -18.43
C LYS A 205 1.45 14.73 -17.57
N ALA A 206 0.62 15.43 -16.78
CA ALA A 206 -0.43 14.80 -16.00
C ALA A 206 -1.42 14.06 -16.90
N LEU A 207 -1.92 14.70 -17.96
CA LEU A 207 -2.84 14.09 -18.92
C LEU A 207 -2.23 12.90 -19.66
N GLU A 208 -0.95 12.99 -20.08
CA GLU A 208 -0.24 11.87 -20.70
C GLU A 208 -0.25 10.63 -19.77
N ALA A 209 0.12 10.81 -18.51
CA ALA A 209 0.15 9.72 -17.54
C ALA A 209 -1.26 9.18 -17.22
N VAL A 210 -2.26 10.06 -17.14
CA VAL A 210 -3.67 9.68 -16.96
C VAL A 210 -4.15 8.80 -18.11
N ASP A 211 -3.90 9.23 -19.36
CA ASP A 211 -4.35 8.51 -20.54
C ASP A 211 -3.68 7.16 -20.69
N GLU A 212 -2.38 7.07 -20.41
CA GLU A 212 -1.65 5.80 -20.35
C GLU A 212 -2.23 4.87 -19.27
N GLY A 213 -2.47 5.38 -18.07
CA GLY A 213 -3.01 4.61 -16.95
C GLY A 213 -4.40 4.06 -17.23
N ILE A 214 -5.30 4.87 -17.81
CA ILE A 214 -6.63 4.45 -18.25
C ILE A 214 -6.51 3.35 -19.31
N ALA A 215 -5.66 3.55 -20.33
CA ALA A 215 -5.48 2.59 -21.41
C ALA A 215 -4.93 1.23 -20.94
N LEU A 216 -4.17 1.18 -19.84
CA LEU A 216 -3.72 -0.07 -19.22
C LEU A 216 -4.87 -0.82 -18.54
N LEU A 217 -5.78 -0.10 -17.89
CA LEU A 217 -6.84 -0.68 -17.07
C LEU A 217 -8.06 -1.08 -17.89
N GLU A 218 -8.40 -0.36 -18.95
CA GLU A 218 -9.56 -0.67 -19.81
C GLU A 218 -9.44 -1.99 -20.56
N LYS A 219 -8.23 -2.54 -20.71
CA LYS A 219 -7.94 -3.76 -21.48
C LYS A 219 -8.14 -5.06 -20.71
N LYS A 220 -8.51 -4.99 -19.42
CA LYS A 220 -8.57 -6.18 -18.56
C LYS A 220 -9.76 -6.16 -17.59
N LYS A 221 -10.04 -7.32 -17.00
CA LYS A 221 -10.93 -7.40 -15.85
C LYS A 221 -10.21 -6.84 -14.63
N LEU A 222 -10.78 -5.81 -14.00
CA LEU A 222 -10.18 -5.13 -12.87
C LEU A 222 -10.49 -5.84 -11.55
N ASN A 223 -9.53 -5.84 -10.64
CA ASN A 223 -9.78 -6.06 -9.22
C ASN A 223 -10.21 -4.73 -8.56
N LYS A 224 -10.56 -4.77 -7.27
CA LYS A 224 -11.06 -3.60 -6.54
C LYS A 224 -10.06 -2.42 -6.54
N SER A 225 -8.78 -2.68 -6.28
CA SER A 225 -7.74 -1.64 -6.24
C SER A 225 -7.49 -1.01 -7.61
N GLU A 226 -7.52 -1.82 -8.66
CA GLU A 226 -7.39 -1.35 -10.04
C GLU A 226 -8.58 -0.51 -10.47
N ASP A 227 -9.80 -0.89 -10.05
CA ASP A 227 -11.01 -0.12 -10.34
C ASP A 227 -11.01 1.23 -9.60
N GLU A 228 -10.56 1.26 -8.35
CA GLU A 228 -10.33 2.50 -7.58
C GLU A 228 -9.29 3.39 -8.28
N THR A 229 -8.21 2.80 -8.80
CA THR A 229 -7.18 3.53 -9.57
C THR A 229 -7.76 4.11 -10.86
N LEU A 230 -8.55 3.33 -11.61
CA LEU A 230 -9.21 3.79 -12.81
C LEU A 230 -10.19 4.94 -12.51
N LYS A 231 -10.98 4.81 -11.44
CA LYS A 231 -11.88 5.86 -10.97
C LYS A 231 -11.13 7.16 -10.71
N SER A 232 -10.00 7.10 -10.01
CA SER A 232 -9.14 8.25 -9.73
C SER A 232 -8.56 8.88 -11.00
N LEU A 233 -8.06 8.07 -11.93
CA LEU A 233 -7.51 8.55 -13.20
C LEU A 233 -8.56 9.25 -14.05
N MET A 234 -9.78 8.69 -14.15
CA MET A 234 -10.86 9.30 -14.92
C MET A 234 -11.29 10.65 -14.33
N PHE A 235 -11.34 10.77 -13.00
CA PHE A 235 -11.59 12.05 -12.34
C PHE A 235 -10.47 13.05 -12.62
N SER A 236 -9.21 12.63 -12.47
CA SER A 236 -8.03 13.48 -12.74
C SER A 236 -7.99 14.01 -14.16
N ARG A 237 -8.46 13.22 -15.15
CA ARG A 237 -8.58 13.68 -16.54
C ARG A 237 -9.47 14.91 -16.66
N GLY A 238 -10.65 14.89 -16.04
CA GLY A 238 -11.57 16.03 -16.02
C GLY A 238 -10.94 17.25 -15.37
N SER A 239 -10.35 17.07 -14.19
CA SER A 239 -9.70 18.14 -13.45
C SER A 239 -8.52 18.76 -14.23
N CYS A 240 -7.67 17.96 -14.88
CA CYS A 240 -6.58 18.48 -15.70
C CYS A 240 -7.08 19.34 -16.86
N TYR A 241 -8.13 18.92 -17.57
CA TYR A 241 -8.72 19.75 -18.63
C TYR A 241 -9.35 21.03 -18.08
N GLU A 242 -9.97 20.97 -16.92
CA GLU A 242 -10.53 22.15 -16.25
C GLU A 242 -9.45 23.18 -15.91
N TYR A 243 -8.36 22.76 -15.26
CA TYR A 243 -7.23 23.65 -14.96
C TYR A 243 -6.57 24.22 -16.22
N LYS A 244 -6.58 23.49 -17.35
CA LYS A 244 -6.17 24.00 -18.66
C LYS A 244 -7.20 24.93 -19.30
N SER A 245 -8.33 25.17 -18.63
CA SER A 245 -9.46 25.94 -19.16
C SER A 245 -10.09 25.35 -20.43
N ASP A 246 -9.85 24.07 -20.72
CA ASP A 246 -10.53 23.32 -21.79
C ASP A 246 -11.84 22.72 -21.23
N TYR A 247 -12.78 23.61 -20.93
CA TYR A 247 -14.02 23.25 -20.23
C TYR A 247 -14.89 22.25 -20.99
N ASN A 248 -14.82 22.23 -22.32
CA ASN A 248 -15.55 21.26 -23.13
C ASN A 248 -15.01 19.85 -22.91
N LYS A 249 -13.68 19.66 -22.99
CA LYS A 249 -13.06 18.35 -22.73
C LYS A 249 -13.18 17.94 -21.26
N ALA A 250 -13.11 18.89 -20.33
CA ALA A 250 -13.37 18.62 -18.92
C ALA A 250 -14.77 18.05 -18.72
N LEU A 251 -15.80 18.67 -19.31
CA LEU A 251 -17.18 18.20 -19.22
C LEU A 251 -17.36 16.81 -19.86
N GLU A 252 -16.74 16.55 -21.02
CA GLU A 252 -16.73 15.23 -21.66
C GLU A 252 -16.11 14.17 -20.75
N ALA A 253 -14.97 14.47 -20.12
CA ALA A 253 -14.25 13.57 -19.22
C ALA A 253 -15.08 13.25 -17.95
N PHE A 254 -15.68 14.24 -17.31
CA PHE A 254 -16.56 14.01 -16.16
C PHE A 254 -17.87 13.30 -16.53
N ASN A 255 -18.43 13.51 -17.70
CA ASN A 255 -19.58 12.75 -18.17
C ASN A 255 -19.21 11.27 -18.38
N ALA A 256 -18.04 10.96 -18.94
CA ALA A 256 -17.54 9.59 -19.06
C ALA A 256 -17.32 8.91 -17.66
N TYR A 257 -16.84 9.68 -16.68
CA TYR A 257 -16.76 9.22 -15.30
C TYR A 257 -18.15 8.88 -14.73
N ILE A 258 -19.14 9.77 -14.90
CA ILE A 258 -20.51 9.57 -14.42
C ILE A 258 -21.16 8.35 -15.09
N GLU A 259 -20.96 8.14 -16.38
CA GLU A 259 -21.47 6.99 -17.11
C GLU A 259 -20.98 5.66 -16.51
N LYS A 260 -19.72 5.63 -16.07
CA LYS A 260 -19.08 4.41 -15.54
C LYS A 260 -19.34 4.20 -14.05
N TYR A 261 -19.25 5.25 -13.23
CA TYR A 261 -19.23 5.14 -11.75
C TYR A 261 -20.46 5.75 -11.07
N GLY A 262 -21.31 6.42 -11.85
CA GLY A 262 -22.44 7.17 -11.30
C GLY A 262 -22.03 8.57 -10.85
N GLU A 263 -23.05 9.35 -10.54
CA GLU A 263 -22.89 10.73 -10.04
C GLU A 263 -22.65 10.71 -8.53
N ASP A 264 -21.60 11.40 -8.08
CA ASP A 264 -21.33 11.68 -6.67
C ASP A 264 -21.22 13.21 -6.45
N GLU A 265 -21.14 13.64 -5.19
CA GLU A 265 -21.14 15.06 -4.83
C GLU A 265 -19.99 15.83 -5.49
N SER A 266 -18.79 15.22 -5.54
CA SER A 266 -17.60 15.85 -6.12
C SER A 266 -17.77 16.13 -7.60
N VAL A 267 -18.16 15.10 -8.38
CA VAL A 267 -18.29 15.24 -9.83
C VAL A 267 -19.48 16.13 -10.22
N SER A 268 -20.58 16.12 -9.42
CA SER A 268 -21.74 16.98 -9.63
C SER A 268 -21.38 18.45 -9.53
N HIS A 269 -20.51 18.79 -8.54
CA HIS A 269 -20.01 20.16 -8.36
C HIS A 269 -19.21 20.61 -9.58
N GLU A 270 -18.25 19.78 -10.05
CA GLU A 270 -17.43 20.11 -11.22
C GLU A 270 -18.25 20.27 -12.48
N VAL A 271 -19.20 19.36 -12.74
CA VAL A 271 -20.09 19.46 -13.91
C VAL A 271 -20.96 20.71 -13.85
N ALA A 272 -21.48 21.08 -12.69
CA ALA A 272 -22.27 22.31 -12.53
C ALA A 272 -21.42 23.57 -12.80
N PHE A 273 -20.19 23.61 -12.27
CA PHE A 273 -19.24 24.68 -12.52
C PHE A 273 -18.91 24.82 -14.01
N LEU A 274 -18.57 23.72 -14.69
CA LEU A 274 -18.23 23.70 -16.11
C LEU A 274 -19.39 24.17 -16.99
N LYS A 275 -20.63 23.68 -16.74
CA LYS A 275 -21.83 24.12 -17.46
C LYS A 275 -22.08 25.62 -17.32
N ALA A 276 -21.69 26.24 -16.22
CA ALA A 276 -21.78 27.68 -16.05
C ALA A 276 -20.72 28.46 -16.83
N ARG A 277 -19.53 27.84 -17.10
CA ARG A 277 -18.42 28.44 -17.81
C ARG A 277 -18.51 28.34 -19.34
N ILE A 278 -19.15 27.27 -19.84
CA ILE A 278 -19.31 27.03 -21.30
C ILE A 278 -20.40 27.92 -21.90
N ARG A 279 -21.23 28.56 -21.09
CA ARG A 279 -22.25 29.52 -21.50
C ARG A 279 -21.59 30.87 -21.88
#